data_11573668fe376f3bc617e4204f56cbd9
#
_entry.id   11573668fe376f3bc617e4204f56cbd9
#
_cell.length_a   1.000
_cell.length_b   1.000
_cell.length_c   1.000
_cell.angle_alpha   90.00
_cell.angle_beta   90.00
_cell.angle_gamma   90.00
#
_symmetry.space_group_name_H-M   'P 1'
#
loop_
_entity.id
_entity.type
_entity.pdbx_description
1 polymer ?
#
loop_
_entity_poly.entity_id
_entity_poly.type
_entity_poly.pdbx_seq_one_letter_code
_entity_poly.pdbx_strand_id
1 'polypeptide(L)'
;MSKALCWLVVFYGVALPLRAAPLNALDNEIPIHAPVSPQAVKQIPPGFRFIEPGYLTVAASASNSPPLALLASDNQTRIGSDPDIARLLADSLGLKLKLVPAAWEDWPLGLTAGRYDVAMFNIAVTEERKKKFDFATYRADNHAFSVRANSPLTDIHQPAQVAGRRIIVASGTNQERILLSWDRQNRAQGLPPVQPVYLTDDASATLYLLSGRADALFGPHSVAAWKVASRGQTKIVGNGPVRAWVAVTTKKGNGLAPALQAALNSVIAGGQYQQVLARWGEQDEGIAQSQVNPPGVVY
;
A
#
# COMPACT_ATOMS: atom_id res chain seq x y z
N MET A 1 -57.05 2.13 43.94
CA MET A 1 -56.49 1.36 42.80
C MET A 1 -55.87 2.35 41.81
N SER A 2 -54.60 2.65 41.98
CA SER A 2 -53.88 3.62 41.17
C SER A 2 -53.06 2.90 40.12
N LYS A 3 -53.31 3.15 38.80
CA LYS A 3 -52.57 2.58 37.69
C LYS A 3 -51.37 3.49 37.37
N ALA A 4 -50.19 3.03 37.67
CA ALA A 4 -48.94 3.66 37.23
C ALA A 4 -48.67 3.36 35.73
N LEU A 5 -48.57 4.43 34.93
CA LEU A 5 -48.27 4.36 33.51
C LEU A 5 -46.75 4.53 33.34
N CYS A 6 -46.06 3.42 33.00
CA CYS A 6 -44.63 3.44 32.69
C CYS A 6 -44.42 3.97 31.25
N TRP A 7 -43.76 5.11 31.11
CA TRP A 7 -43.31 5.63 29.81
C TRP A 7 -41.92 5.03 29.47
N LEU A 8 -41.90 4.25 28.41
CA LEU A 8 -40.68 3.73 27.86
C LEU A 8 -40.08 4.80 26.91
N VAL A 9 -39.01 5.44 27.34
CA VAL A 9 -38.25 6.37 26.49
C VAL A 9 -37.25 5.55 25.64
N VAL A 10 -37.56 5.40 24.37
CA VAL A 10 -36.64 4.77 23.39
C VAL A 10 -35.68 5.85 22.90
N PHE A 11 -34.41 5.75 23.33
CA PHE A 11 -33.32 6.57 22.76
C PHE A 11 -32.94 6.02 21.39
N TYR A 12 -33.34 6.70 20.33
CA TYR A 12 -32.78 6.52 19.01
C TYR A 12 -31.37 7.17 19.00
N GLY A 13 -30.35 6.33 19.14
CA GLY A 13 -28.96 6.76 18.88
C GLY A 13 -28.77 7.03 17.40
N VAL A 14 -28.74 8.29 17.00
CA VAL A 14 -28.33 8.69 15.66
C VAL A 14 -26.82 8.51 15.59
N ALA A 15 -26.36 7.43 14.95
CA ALA A 15 -24.98 7.26 14.57
C ALA A 15 -24.64 8.31 13.51
N LEU A 16 -24.00 9.39 13.92
CA LEU A 16 -23.39 10.34 12.97
C LEU A 16 -22.27 9.62 12.23
N PRO A 17 -22.24 9.70 10.88
CA PRO A 17 -21.10 9.17 10.13
C PRO A 17 -19.85 9.92 10.59
N LEU A 18 -18.83 9.19 11.03
CA LEU A 18 -17.50 9.74 11.29
C LEU A 18 -16.98 10.28 9.94
N ARG A 19 -17.18 11.56 9.68
CA ARG A 19 -16.47 12.24 8.61
C ARG A 19 -15.01 12.32 9.04
N ALA A 20 -14.14 11.63 8.30
CA ALA A 20 -12.71 11.87 8.41
C ALA A 20 -12.49 13.38 8.27
N ALA A 21 -11.90 14.00 9.28
CA ALA A 21 -11.52 15.40 9.19
C ALA A 21 -10.61 15.58 7.96
N PRO A 22 -10.74 16.70 7.20
CA PRO A 22 -9.80 16.99 6.14
C PRO A 22 -8.40 17.00 6.77
N LEU A 23 -7.54 16.09 6.30
CA LEU A 23 -6.14 16.01 6.73
C LEU A 23 -5.51 17.38 6.47
N ASN A 24 -5.11 18.06 7.53
CA ASN A 24 -4.39 19.33 7.41
C ASN A 24 -3.05 18.97 6.76
N ALA A 25 -2.81 19.37 5.51
CA ALA A 25 -1.65 18.95 4.74
C ALA A 25 -0.34 19.17 5.49
N LEU A 26 -0.25 20.24 6.28
CA LEU A 26 0.95 20.59 7.06
C LEU A 26 1.21 19.62 8.24
N ASP A 27 0.18 19.07 8.88
CA ASP A 27 0.34 18.14 9.99
C ASP A 27 0.93 16.80 9.51
N ASN A 28 0.70 16.45 8.23
CA ASN A 28 1.25 15.23 7.63
C ASN A 28 2.75 15.32 7.31
N GLU A 29 3.32 16.52 7.34
CA GLU A 29 4.75 16.74 7.07
C GLU A 29 5.61 16.61 8.33
N ILE A 30 5.01 16.65 9.53
CA ILE A 30 5.75 16.49 10.79
C ILE A 30 6.13 15.01 10.96
N PRO A 31 7.43 14.67 11.03
CA PRO A 31 7.85 13.28 11.18
C PRO A 31 7.33 12.63 12.45
N ILE A 32 6.86 11.38 12.35
CA ILE A 32 6.62 10.51 13.50
C ILE A 32 7.89 9.69 13.72
N HIS A 33 8.42 9.73 14.96
CA HIS A 33 9.62 9.02 15.35
C HIS A 33 9.33 7.85 16.28
N ALA A 34 10.19 6.85 16.29
CA ALA A 34 10.14 5.70 17.17
C ALA A 34 11.39 5.61 18.06
N PRO A 35 11.28 5.03 19.27
CA PRO A 35 12.46 4.70 20.06
C PRO A 35 13.25 3.57 19.41
N VAL A 36 14.56 3.53 19.70
CA VAL A 36 15.41 2.41 19.30
C VAL A 36 14.92 1.14 20.00
N SER A 37 14.78 0.04 19.25
CA SER A 37 14.43 -1.27 19.75
C SER A 37 15.70 -2.13 19.95
N PRO A 38 16.16 -2.36 21.19
CA PRO A 38 17.33 -3.21 21.42
C PRO A 38 17.16 -4.63 20.86
N GLN A 39 15.92 -5.13 20.85
CA GLN A 39 15.61 -6.43 20.26
C GLN A 39 15.81 -6.43 18.74
N ALA A 40 15.37 -5.39 18.04
CA ALA A 40 15.56 -5.27 16.60
C ALA A 40 17.04 -5.13 16.23
N VAL A 41 17.78 -4.32 16.97
CA VAL A 41 19.22 -4.13 16.78
C VAL A 41 19.99 -5.45 16.94
N LYS A 42 19.63 -6.27 17.94
CA LYS A 42 20.25 -7.60 18.16
C LYS A 42 20.00 -8.59 17.03
N GLN A 43 18.94 -8.39 16.24
CA GLN A 43 18.60 -9.24 15.10
C GLN A 43 19.36 -8.86 13.82
N ILE A 44 20.06 -7.74 13.79
CA ILE A 44 20.95 -7.40 12.67
C ILE A 44 22.06 -8.45 12.62
N PRO A 45 22.29 -9.13 11.48
CA PRO A 45 23.31 -10.18 11.41
C PRO A 45 24.69 -9.65 11.78
N PRO A 46 25.50 -10.40 12.54
CA PRO A 46 26.88 -10.03 12.80
C PRO A 46 27.64 -9.78 11.51
N GLY A 47 28.29 -8.63 11.41
CA GLY A 47 29.05 -8.23 10.20
C GLY A 47 28.18 -7.72 9.03
N PHE A 48 26.86 -7.59 9.20
CA PHE A 48 26.03 -6.95 8.20
C PHE A 48 26.51 -5.51 7.95
N ARG A 49 26.66 -5.15 6.67
CA ARG A 49 27.09 -3.81 6.28
C ARG A 49 25.97 -3.13 5.53
N PHE A 50 25.42 -2.07 6.14
CA PHE A 50 24.50 -1.17 5.44
C PHE A 50 25.25 -0.47 4.30
N ILE A 51 24.52 -0.20 3.22
CA ILE A 51 25.07 0.47 2.01
C ILE A 51 25.75 1.79 2.38
N GLU A 52 25.15 2.53 3.30
CA GLU A 52 25.73 3.74 3.87
C GLU A 52 25.83 3.58 5.40
N PRO A 53 27.04 3.67 5.99
CA PRO A 53 27.20 3.51 7.42
C PRO A 53 26.34 4.49 8.23
N GLY A 54 25.58 3.95 9.19
CA GLY A 54 24.69 4.74 10.04
C GLY A 54 23.33 5.09 9.41
N TYR A 55 23.05 4.63 8.19
CA TYR A 55 21.77 4.84 7.51
C TYR A 55 21.09 3.54 7.12
N LEU A 56 19.75 3.52 7.18
CA LEU A 56 18.94 2.58 6.44
C LEU A 56 18.61 3.24 5.09
N THR A 57 19.18 2.70 4.02
CA THR A 57 18.88 3.19 2.66
C THR A 57 17.65 2.46 2.12
N VAL A 58 16.61 3.22 1.79
CA VAL A 58 15.31 2.70 1.40
C VAL A 58 14.93 3.19 0.01
N ALA A 59 14.80 2.28 -0.94
CA ALA A 59 14.19 2.64 -2.21
C ALA A 59 12.70 2.96 -1.99
N ALA A 60 12.29 4.15 -2.42
CA ALA A 60 10.93 4.65 -2.33
C ALA A 60 10.43 5.16 -3.67
N SER A 61 9.12 5.19 -3.87
CA SER A 61 8.52 5.65 -5.12
C SER A 61 8.99 7.06 -5.49
N ALA A 62 9.48 7.23 -6.72
CA ALA A 62 9.76 8.55 -7.29
C ALA A 62 8.49 9.29 -7.72
N SER A 63 7.40 8.56 -7.99
CA SER A 63 6.11 9.12 -8.40
C SER A 63 5.27 9.54 -7.20
N ASN A 64 4.32 10.46 -7.44
CA ASN A 64 3.32 10.85 -6.46
C ASN A 64 2.09 9.93 -6.58
N SER A 65 1.85 9.16 -5.54
CA SER A 65 0.72 8.22 -5.44
C SER A 65 0.18 8.23 -4.00
N PRO A 66 -0.47 9.34 -3.58
CA PRO A 66 -1.00 9.44 -2.22
C PRO A 66 -2.09 8.38 -1.97
N PRO A 67 -2.17 7.85 -0.75
CA PRO A 67 -1.44 8.21 0.48
C PRO A 67 -0.07 7.53 0.62
N LEU A 68 0.33 6.66 -0.32
CA LEU A 68 1.54 5.82 -0.22
C LEU A 68 2.84 6.64 -0.25
N ALA A 69 2.97 7.54 -1.24
CA ALA A 69 4.14 8.41 -1.40
C ALA A 69 3.76 9.69 -2.16
N LEU A 70 4.24 10.84 -1.71
CA LEU A 70 4.10 12.12 -2.38
C LEU A 70 5.22 13.08 -1.95
N LEU A 71 5.33 14.22 -2.63
CA LEU A 71 6.20 15.30 -2.18
C LEU A 71 5.47 16.18 -1.15
N ALA A 72 6.19 16.62 -0.14
CA ALA A 72 5.77 17.64 0.82
C ALA A 72 5.64 19.02 0.16
N SER A 73 5.23 20.01 0.91
CA SER A 73 5.06 21.41 0.45
C SER A 73 6.38 22.04 -0.04
N ASP A 74 7.53 21.54 0.40
CA ASP A 74 8.87 21.98 -0.06
C ASP A 74 9.25 21.43 -1.45
N ASN A 75 8.42 20.57 -2.06
CA ASN A 75 8.68 19.86 -3.32
C ASN A 75 9.97 19.04 -3.36
N GLN A 76 10.50 18.65 -2.22
CA GLN A 76 11.75 17.89 -2.08
C GLN A 76 11.59 16.70 -1.14
N THR A 77 11.01 16.93 0.04
CA THR A 77 10.83 15.90 1.05
C THR A 77 9.75 14.91 0.63
N ARG A 78 10.06 13.62 0.68
CA ARG A 78 9.07 12.57 0.47
C ARG A 78 8.36 12.23 1.76
N ILE A 79 7.03 12.26 1.70
CA ILE A 79 6.10 11.89 2.76
C ILE A 79 5.11 10.84 2.24
N GLY A 80 4.34 10.26 3.12
CA GLY A 80 3.39 9.19 2.79
C GLY A 80 3.51 8.04 3.78
N SER A 81 2.62 7.06 3.68
CA SER A 81 2.65 5.92 4.59
C SER A 81 3.94 5.09 4.45
N ASP A 82 4.43 4.85 3.23
CA ASP A 82 5.67 4.12 3.02
C ASP A 82 6.90 4.88 3.57
N PRO A 83 7.13 6.19 3.29
CA PRO A 83 8.19 6.97 3.92
C PRO A 83 8.09 7.07 5.45
N ASP A 84 6.89 7.23 6.01
CA ASP A 84 6.71 7.31 7.46
C ASP A 84 7.03 5.98 8.14
N ILE A 85 6.56 4.83 7.61
CA ILE A 85 6.91 3.51 8.14
C ILE A 85 8.41 3.24 7.97
N ALA A 86 9.03 3.66 6.86
CA ALA A 86 10.48 3.56 6.66
C ALA A 86 11.27 4.33 7.73
N ARG A 87 10.77 5.50 8.16
CA ARG A 87 11.34 6.28 9.26
C ARG A 87 11.27 5.53 10.57
N LEU A 88 10.09 4.99 10.90
CA LEU A 88 9.92 4.18 12.11
C LEU A 88 10.86 2.97 12.15
N LEU A 89 11.08 2.32 10.99
CA LEU A 89 12.04 1.22 10.86
C LEU A 89 13.47 1.69 11.13
N ALA A 90 13.91 2.77 10.49
CA ALA A 90 15.26 3.31 10.67
C ALA A 90 15.50 3.68 12.14
N ASP A 91 14.57 4.44 12.75
CA ASP A 91 14.63 4.83 14.15
C ASP A 91 14.73 3.61 15.08
N SER A 92 13.88 2.59 14.88
CA SER A 92 13.88 1.37 15.67
C SER A 92 15.18 0.56 15.57
N LEU A 93 15.86 0.65 14.42
CA LEU A 93 17.17 0.02 14.22
C LEU A 93 18.35 0.90 14.69
N GLY A 94 18.09 2.10 15.22
CA GLY A 94 19.14 3.05 15.64
C GLY A 94 19.87 3.69 14.46
N LEU A 95 19.24 3.75 13.28
CA LEU A 95 19.78 4.27 12.04
C LEU A 95 19.08 5.56 11.63
N LYS A 96 19.74 6.37 10.81
CA LYS A 96 19.09 7.46 10.10
C LYS A 96 18.40 6.93 8.84
N LEU A 97 17.28 7.54 8.44
CA LEU A 97 16.62 7.21 7.19
C LEU A 97 17.29 7.93 6.02
N LYS A 98 17.55 7.19 4.93
CA LYS A 98 17.89 7.75 3.62
C LYS A 98 16.96 7.18 2.56
N LEU A 99 16.04 8.00 2.06
CA LEU A 99 15.17 7.62 0.95
C LEU A 99 15.93 7.77 -0.37
N VAL A 100 15.86 6.75 -1.21
CA VAL A 100 16.42 6.72 -2.57
C VAL A 100 15.25 6.65 -3.54
N PRO A 101 14.90 7.76 -4.21
CA PRO A 101 13.82 7.76 -5.18
C PRO A 101 14.13 6.80 -6.34
N ALA A 102 13.19 5.92 -6.67
CA ALA A 102 13.33 4.96 -7.76
C ALA A 102 12.01 4.78 -8.52
N ALA A 103 12.07 4.34 -9.76
CA ALA A 103 10.90 3.90 -10.51
C ALA A 103 10.47 2.50 -10.05
N TRP A 104 9.17 2.19 -10.24
CA TRP A 104 8.64 0.87 -9.90
C TRP A 104 9.39 -0.27 -10.59
N GLU A 105 9.75 -0.08 -11.84
CA GLU A 105 10.43 -1.07 -12.66
C GLU A 105 11.88 -1.34 -12.20
N ASP A 106 12.50 -0.37 -11.52
CA ASP A 106 13.91 -0.39 -11.15
C ASP A 106 14.21 -1.02 -9.79
N TRP A 107 13.23 -1.06 -8.88
CA TRP A 107 13.48 -1.50 -7.51
C TRP A 107 14.03 -2.94 -7.40
N PRO A 108 13.57 -3.92 -8.21
CA PRO A 108 14.08 -5.30 -8.07
C PRO A 108 15.56 -5.41 -8.45
N LEU A 109 15.95 -4.77 -9.55
CA LEU A 109 17.33 -4.75 -9.99
C LEU A 109 18.23 -3.95 -9.08
N GLY A 110 17.76 -2.77 -8.62
CA GLY A 110 18.49 -1.90 -7.71
C GLY A 110 18.77 -2.58 -6.37
N LEU A 111 17.79 -3.30 -5.81
CA LEU A 111 17.96 -4.08 -4.57
C LEU A 111 18.94 -5.23 -4.76
N THR A 112 18.85 -5.97 -5.87
CA THR A 112 19.77 -7.05 -6.18
C THR A 112 21.21 -6.54 -6.38
N ALA A 113 21.36 -5.37 -7.01
CA ALA A 113 22.64 -4.74 -7.27
C ALA A 113 23.24 -4.01 -6.02
N GLY A 114 22.51 -3.98 -4.90
CA GLY A 114 22.98 -3.33 -3.66
C GLY A 114 23.00 -1.81 -3.74
N ARG A 115 22.06 -1.18 -4.44
CA ARG A 115 21.93 0.30 -4.47
C ARG A 115 21.28 0.85 -3.20
N TYR A 116 20.55 0.01 -2.47
CA TYR A 116 19.86 0.31 -1.21
C TYR A 116 19.69 -0.98 -0.40
N ASP A 117 19.49 -0.84 0.92
CA ASP A 117 19.36 -1.97 1.85
C ASP A 117 18.00 -2.66 1.70
N VAL A 118 16.96 -1.85 1.51
CA VAL A 118 15.57 -2.30 1.41
C VAL A 118 14.79 -1.50 0.37
N ALA A 119 13.65 -2.05 -0.06
CA ALA A 119 12.69 -1.36 -0.92
C ALA A 119 11.30 -1.34 -0.26
N MET A 120 10.63 -0.19 -0.31
CA MET A 120 9.28 0.04 0.16
C MET A 120 8.47 0.78 -0.91
N PHE A 121 7.63 0.04 -1.63
CA PHE A 121 6.85 0.50 -2.80
C PHE A 121 5.46 -0.12 -2.81
N ASN A 122 4.81 -0.31 -1.67
CA ASN A 122 3.60 -1.12 -1.63
C ASN A 122 3.82 -2.52 -2.25
N ILE A 123 4.97 -3.15 -1.97
CA ILE A 123 5.38 -4.40 -2.60
C ILE A 123 4.60 -5.56 -2.00
N ALA A 124 3.74 -6.19 -2.80
CA ALA A 124 3.04 -7.40 -2.40
C ALA A 124 4.00 -8.61 -2.32
N VAL A 125 3.85 -9.41 -1.26
CA VAL A 125 4.52 -10.70 -1.12
C VAL A 125 3.89 -11.68 -2.10
N THR A 126 4.68 -12.24 -3.00
CA THR A 126 4.28 -13.30 -3.94
C THR A 126 5.26 -14.45 -3.88
N GLU A 127 4.80 -15.68 -4.16
CA GLU A 127 5.70 -16.84 -4.18
C GLU A 127 6.83 -16.69 -5.20
N GLU A 128 6.58 -16.00 -6.31
CA GLU A 128 7.61 -15.73 -7.30
C GLU A 128 8.68 -14.77 -6.79
N ARG A 129 8.26 -13.64 -6.13
CA ARG A 129 9.19 -12.66 -5.58
C ARG A 129 10.03 -13.26 -4.44
N LYS A 130 9.47 -14.17 -3.64
CA LYS A 130 10.18 -14.89 -2.55
C LYS A 130 11.38 -15.70 -3.04
N LYS A 131 11.44 -16.04 -4.33
CA LYS A 131 12.62 -16.70 -4.91
C LYS A 131 13.84 -15.78 -4.96
N LYS A 132 13.65 -14.46 -4.99
CA LYS A 132 14.71 -13.46 -5.16
C LYS A 132 14.89 -12.52 -3.98
N PHE A 133 13.88 -12.40 -3.11
CA PHE A 133 13.83 -11.43 -2.03
C PHE A 133 13.32 -12.06 -0.73
N ASP A 134 13.68 -11.44 0.39
CA ASP A 134 13.08 -11.68 1.70
C ASP A 134 12.22 -10.49 2.11
N PHE A 135 11.21 -10.74 2.93
CA PHE A 135 10.13 -9.83 3.24
C PHE A 135 9.88 -9.77 4.74
N ALA A 136 9.57 -8.55 5.26
CA ALA A 136 8.92 -8.37 6.55
C ALA A 136 7.65 -7.54 6.32
N THR A 137 6.48 -8.07 6.68
CA THR A 137 5.20 -7.45 6.36
C THR A 137 4.92 -6.23 7.22
N TYR A 138 4.32 -5.18 6.63
CA TYR A 138 3.90 -3.99 7.38
C TYR A 138 2.46 -3.55 7.10
N ARG A 139 1.81 -4.10 6.09
CA ARG A 139 0.42 -3.78 5.73
C ARG A 139 -0.23 -4.94 4.98
N ALA A 140 -1.54 -4.93 4.84
CA ALA A 140 -2.26 -5.87 3.99
C ALA A 140 -3.14 -5.08 3.01
N ASP A 141 -2.70 -5.00 1.75
CA ASP A 141 -3.36 -4.23 0.70
C ASP A 141 -4.53 -4.99 0.10
N ASN A 142 -5.64 -4.27 -0.09
CA ASN A 142 -6.70 -4.68 -0.97
C ASN A 142 -6.49 -3.99 -2.33
N HIS A 143 -6.92 -4.66 -3.40
CA HIS A 143 -6.91 -4.07 -4.74
C HIS A 143 -8.28 -3.49 -5.04
N ALA A 144 -8.33 -2.40 -5.81
CA ALA A 144 -9.59 -1.77 -6.17
C ALA A 144 -9.70 -1.53 -7.68
N PHE A 145 -10.88 -1.79 -8.21
CA PHE A 145 -11.30 -1.25 -9.50
C PHE A 145 -11.98 0.10 -9.27
N SER A 146 -11.42 1.14 -9.85
CA SER A 146 -12.00 2.48 -9.85
C SER A 146 -12.39 2.93 -11.26
N VAL A 147 -13.48 3.67 -11.33
CA VAL A 147 -14.03 4.23 -12.56
C VAL A 147 -14.32 5.71 -12.38
N ARG A 148 -14.61 6.43 -13.45
CA ARG A 148 -15.11 7.81 -13.35
C ARG A 148 -16.39 7.86 -12.51
N ALA A 149 -16.61 8.92 -11.77
CA ALA A 149 -17.77 9.05 -10.89
C ALA A 149 -19.09 8.88 -11.65
N ASN A 150 -19.18 9.39 -12.90
CA ASN A 150 -20.35 9.30 -13.78
C ASN A 150 -20.38 8.02 -14.65
N SER A 151 -19.47 7.07 -14.44
CA SER A 151 -19.46 5.81 -15.18
C SER A 151 -20.73 4.99 -14.89
N PRO A 152 -21.33 4.33 -15.89
CA PRO A 152 -22.43 3.39 -15.69
C PRO A 152 -21.97 2.07 -15.06
N LEU A 153 -20.65 1.80 -14.99
CA LEU A 153 -20.11 0.63 -14.31
C LEU A 153 -20.28 0.78 -12.81
N THR A 154 -20.90 -0.22 -12.19
CA THR A 154 -21.21 -0.22 -10.75
C THR A 154 -20.61 -1.42 -10.02
N ASP A 155 -20.12 -2.43 -10.76
CA ASP A 155 -19.73 -3.70 -10.18
C ASP A 155 -18.61 -4.37 -11.00
N ILE A 156 -17.46 -4.67 -10.37
CA ILE A 156 -16.35 -5.47 -10.92
C ILE A 156 -15.76 -6.34 -9.80
N HIS A 157 -16.23 -7.60 -9.70
CA HIS A 157 -15.77 -8.57 -8.69
C HIS A 157 -15.35 -9.92 -9.29
N GLN A 158 -15.56 -10.13 -10.59
CA GLN A 158 -15.29 -11.41 -11.24
C GLN A 158 -14.81 -11.22 -12.69
N PRO A 159 -14.11 -12.22 -13.26
CA PRO A 159 -13.47 -12.13 -14.57
C PRO A 159 -14.38 -11.65 -15.69
N ALA A 160 -15.59 -12.14 -15.79
CA ALA A 160 -16.51 -11.79 -16.88
C ALA A 160 -16.81 -10.27 -16.96
N GLN A 161 -16.69 -9.55 -15.82
CA GLN A 161 -17.02 -8.14 -15.76
C GLN A 161 -15.92 -7.23 -16.34
N VAL A 162 -14.71 -7.76 -16.59
CA VAL A 162 -13.62 -7.05 -17.28
C VAL A 162 -13.48 -7.47 -18.74
N ALA A 163 -14.25 -8.44 -19.23
CA ALA A 163 -14.18 -8.93 -20.60
C ALA A 163 -14.46 -7.80 -21.61
N GLY A 164 -13.57 -7.64 -22.60
CA GLY A 164 -13.63 -6.62 -23.64
C GLY A 164 -13.36 -5.19 -23.18
N ARG A 165 -13.08 -4.95 -21.89
CA ARG A 165 -12.86 -3.60 -21.32
C ARG A 165 -11.40 -3.17 -21.40
N ARG A 166 -11.21 -1.85 -21.51
CA ARG A 166 -9.90 -1.19 -21.40
C ARG A 166 -9.61 -0.93 -19.92
N ILE A 167 -8.68 -1.67 -19.35
CA ILE A 167 -8.34 -1.59 -17.93
C ILE A 167 -6.93 -1.05 -17.76
N ILE A 168 -6.79 0.10 -17.10
CA ILE A 168 -5.47 0.64 -16.72
C ILE A 168 -4.88 -0.22 -15.62
N VAL A 169 -3.62 -0.60 -15.80
CA VAL A 169 -2.83 -1.35 -14.83
C VAL A 169 -1.35 -1.02 -14.99
N ALA A 170 -0.58 -1.05 -13.91
CA ALA A 170 0.87 -0.90 -14.01
C ALA A 170 1.55 -2.24 -14.27
N SER A 171 2.54 -2.25 -15.16
CA SER A 171 3.29 -3.46 -15.53
C SER A 171 4.12 -4.00 -14.36
N GLY A 172 4.31 -5.30 -14.28
CA GLY A 172 5.07 -5.99 -13.24
C GLY A 172 4.39 -6.00 -11.86
N THR A 173 3.15 -5.53 -11.77
CA THR A 173 2.40 -5.48 -10.52
C THR A 173 1.60 -6.77 -10.26
N ASN A 174 1.17 -6.90 -9.02
CA ASN A 174 0.22 -7.91 -8.56
C ASN A 174 -1.12 -7.79 -9.31
N GLN A 175 -1.58 -6.57 -9.49
CA GLN A 175 -2.82 -6.26 -10.20
C GLN A 175 -2.78 -6.70 -11.67
N GLU A 176 -1.67 -6.47 -12.36
CA GLU A 176 -1.50 -6.97 -13.71
C GLU A 176 -1.66 -8.49 -13.78
N ARG A 177 -1.01 -9.22 -12.87
CA ARG A 177 -1.09 -10.70 -12.85
C ARG A 177 -2.50 -11.20 -12.59
N ILE A 178 -3.23 -10.57 -11.69
CA ILE A 178 -4.65 -10.85 -11.45
C ILE A 178 -5.45 -10.60 -12.73
N LEU A 179 -5.28 -9.44 -13.36
CA LEU A 179 -6.01 -9.07 -14.57
C LEU A 179 -5.75 -10.06 -15.72
N LEU A 180 -4.49 -10.42 -15.93
CA LEU A 180 -4.11 -11.42 -16.95
C LEU A 180 -4.61 -12.83 -16.60
N SER A 181 -4.69 -13.19 -15.33
CA SER A 181 -5.31 -14.45 -14.90
C SER A 181 -6.82 -14.45 -15.21
N TRP A 182 -7.50 -13.35 -14.96
CA TRP A 182 -8.90 -13.17 -15.31
C TRP A 182 -9.13 -13.19 -16.83
N ASP A 183 -8.21 -12.60 -17.61
CA ASP A 183 -8.28 -12.67 -19.07
C ASP A 183 -8.17 -14.10 -19.61
N ARG A 184 -7.25 -14.91 -19.05
CA ARG A 184 -7.16 -16.33 -19.42
C ARG A 184 -8.47 -17.08 -19.15
N GLN A 185 -9.12 -16.83 -18.02
CA GLN A 185 -10.41 -17.44 -17.67
C GLN A 185 -11.52 -17.00 -18.65
N ASN A 186 -11.56 -15.72 -19.01
CA ASN A 186 -12.51 -15.18 -19.97
C ASN A 186 -12.33 -15.82 -21.34
N ARG A 187 -11.12 -15.90 -21.84
CA ARG A 187 -10.79 -16.53 -23.13
C ARG A 187 -11.19 -18.00 -23.16
N ALA A 188 -10.96 -18.73 -22.06
CA ALA A 188 -11.37 -20.14 -21.96
C ALA A 188 -12.90 -20.32 -22.01
N GLN A 189 -13.67 -19.27 -21.68
CA GLN A 189 -15.14 -19.24 -21.75
C GLN A 189 -15.67 -18.60 -23.05
N GLY A 190 -14.79 -18.26 -24.00
CA GLY A 190 -15.15 -17.61 -25.26
C GLY A 190 -15.54 -16.13 -25.11
N LEU A 191 -15.27 -15.50 -23.97
CA LEU A 191 -15.52 -14.09 -23.75
C LEU A 191 -14.45 -13.20 -24.44
N PRO A 192 -14.80 -11.95 -24.79
CA PRO A 192 -13.83 -11.02 -25.37
C PRO A 192 -12.63 -10.80 -24.45
N PRO A 193 -11.40 -10.70 -25.00
CA PRO A 193 -10.22 -10.44 -24.21
C PRO A 193 -10.27 -9.07 -23.53
N VAL A 194 -9.70 -8.97 -22.34
CA VAL A 194 -9.45 -7.68 -21.71
C VAL A 194 -8.42 -6.89 -22.54
N GLN A 195 -8.48 -5.58 -22.50
CA GLN A 195 -7.54 -4.67 -23.15
C GLN A 195 -6.74 -3.92 -22.08
N PRO A 196 -5.58 -4.45 -21.63
CA PRO A 196 -4.75 -3.76 -20.65
C PRO A 196 -4.19 -2.47 -21.23
N VAL A 197 -4.25 -1.38 -20.45
CA VAL A 197 -3.62 -0.10 -20.75
C VAL A 197 -2.52 0.10 -19.71
N TYR A 198 -1.27 0.02 -20.15
CA TYR A 198 -0.13 0.06 -19.23
C TYR A 198 0.29 1.50 -18.91
N LEU A 199 0.03 1.94 -17.69
CA LEU A 199 0.43 3.25 -17.15
C LEU A 199 0.89 3.07 -15.72
N THR A 200 2.16 3.41 -15.43
CA THR A 200 2.76 3.30 -14.11
C THR A 200 2.64 4.61 -13.31
N ASP A 201 2.67 5.76 -14.00
CA ASP A 201 2.50 7.07 -13.36
C ASP A 201 1.02 7.31 -13.00
N ASP A 202 0.77 7.58 -11.71
CA ASP A 202 -0.57 7.69 -11.15
C ASP A 202 -1.35 8.90 -11.70
N ALA A 203 -0.69 10.02 -11.96
CA ALA A 203 -1.33 11.22 -12.51
C ALA A 203 -1.76 10.97 -13.95
N SER A 204 -0.89 10.38 -14.77
CA SER A 204 -1.17 10.01 -16.16
C SER A 204 -2.30 8.98 -16.23
N ALA A 205 -2.29 7.95 -15.38
CA ALA A 205 -3.33 6.94 -15.28
C ALA A 205 -4.70 7.56 -14.92
N THR A 206 -4.71 8.49 -13.97
CA THR A 206 -5.92 9.21 -13.56
C THR A 206 -6.47 10.07 -14.72
N LEU A 207 -5.63 10.85 -15.39
CA LEU A 207 -6.05 11.68 -16.52
C LEU A 207 -6.58 10.81 -17.67
N TYR A 208 -5.94 9.68 -17.94
CA TYR A 208 -6.38 8.75 -18.99
C TYR A 208 -7.75 8.15 -18.67
N LEU A 209 -8.01 7.78 -17.42
CA LEU A 209 -9.31 7.33 -16.95
C LEU A 209 -10.37 8.42 -17.09
N LEU A 210 -10.09 9.63 -16.58
CA LEU A 210 -11.03 10.75 -16.58
C LEU A 210 -11.39 11.21 -18.01
N SER A 211 -10.46 11.10 -18.97
CA SER A 211 -10.72 11.41 -20.39
C SER A 211 -11.59 10.37 -21.12
N GLY A 212 -11.94 9.25 -20.47
CA GLY A 212 -12.74 8.19 -21.06
C GLY A 212 -12.00 7.26 -22.02
N ARG A 213 -10.68 7.35 -22.07
CA ARG A 213 -9.84 6.47 -22.89
C ARG A 213 -9.72 5.07 -22.31
N ALA A 214 -10.00 4.90 -21.02
CA ALA A 214 -10.14 3.61 -20.35
C ALA A 214 -11.47 3.52 -19.61
N ASP A 215 -11.90 2.29 -19.34
CA ASP A 215 -13.18 2.01 -18.70
C ASP A 215 -13.02 1.91 -17.18
N ALA A 216 -11.89 1.38 -16.70
CA ALA A 216 -11.53 1.32 -15.28
C ALA A 216 -10.00 1.37 -15.07
N LEU A 217 -9.61 1.63 -13.82
CA LEU A 217 -8.23 1.52 -13.33
C LEU A 217 -8.21 0.45 -12.23
N PHE A 218 -7.28 -0.50 -12.31
CA PHE A 218 -7.07 -1.52 -11.30
C PHE A 218 -5.74 -1.29 -10.58
N GLY A 219 -5.82 -0.89 -9.32
CA GLY A 219 -4.68 -0.45 -8.52
C GLY A 219 -4.83 -0.74 -7.03
N PRO A 220 -3.94 -0.18 -6.17
CA PRO A 220 -4.06 -0.28 -4.72
C PRO A 220 -5.34 0.38 -4.21
N HIS A 221 -5.99 -0.27 -3.23
CA HIS A 221 -7.25 0.25 -2.67
C HIS A 221 -7.06 1.58 -1.96
N SER A 222 -5.99 1.74 -1.17
CA SER A 222 -5.70 2.99 -0.44
C SER A 222 -5.57 4.19 -1.38
N VAL A 223 -4.90 4.03 -2.53
CA VAL A 223 -4.78 5.08 -3.56
C VAL A 223 -6.13 5.42 -4.18
N ALA A 224 -6.94 4.41 -4.49
CA ALA A 224 -8.28 4.62 -5.02
C ALA A 224 -9.19 5.35 -4.01
N ALA A 225 -9.18 4.90 -2.75
CA ALA A 225 -9.96 5.50 -1.66
C ALA A 225 -9.56 6.96 -1.40
N TRP A 226 -8.25 7.24 -1.40
CA TRP A 226 -7.74 8.61 -1.28
C TRP A 226 -8.27 9.53 -2.39
N LYS A 227 -8.25 9.08 -3.64
CA LYS A 227 -8.76 9.86 -4.79
C LYS A 227 -10.25 10.12 -4.68
N VAL A 228 -11.03 9.14 -4.25
CA VAL A 228 -12.48 9.30 -4.04
C VAL A 228 -12.73 10.36 -2.95
N ALA A 229 -12.03 10.26 -1.83
CA ALA A 229 -12.19 11.18 -0.69
C ALA A 229 -11.73 12.61 -1.02
N SER A 230 -10.60 12.76 -1.74
CA SER A 230 -9.97 14.06 -1.97
C SER A 230 -10.51 14.82 -3.19
N ARG A 231 -10.96 14.11 -4.23
CA ARG A 231 -11.34 14.74 -5.51
C ARG A 231 -12.76 14.44 -5.98
N GLY A 232 -13.37 13.34 -5.53
CA GLY A 232 -14.73 12.96 -5.91
C GLY A 232 -14.96 12.67 -7.40
N GLN A 233 -13.89 12.63 -8.21
CA GLN A 233 -13.97 12.44 -9.67
C GLN A 233 -14.04 10.97 -10.08
N THR A 234 -13.77 10.07 -9.15
CA THR A 234 -13.79 8.62 -9.33
C THR A 234 -14.64 7.95 -8.25
N LYS A 235 -15.04 6.72 -8.50
CA LYS A 235 -15.68 5.82 -7.52
C LYS A 235 -15.07 4.44 -7.61
N ILE A 236 -15.02 3.73 -6.47
CA ILE A 236 -14.63 2.32 -6.41
C ILE A 236 -15.86 1.48 -6.76
N VAL A 237 -15.70 0.51 -7.66
CA VAL A 237 -16.76 -0.37 -8.15
C VAL A 237 -16.45 -1.84 -7.92
N GLY A 238 -15.38 -2.17 -7.24
CA GLY A 238 -15.05 -3.54 -6.89
C GLY A 238 -13.66 -3.69 -6.32
N ASN A 239 -13.42 -4.86 -5.75
CA ASN A 239 -12.13 -5.22 -5.18
C ASN A 239 -11.50 -6.38 -5.97
N GLY A 240 -10.18 -6.49 -5.88
CA GLY A 240 -9.48 -7.67 -6.37
C GLY A 240 -9.83 -8.92 -5.55
N PRO A 241 -9.56 -10.11 -6.10
CA PRO A 241 -9.99 -11.38 -5.50
C PRO A 241 -9.21 -11.77 -4.25
N VAL A 242 -8.09 -11.12 -3.96
CA VAL A 242 -7.20 -11.47 -2.86
C VAL A 242 -6.69 -10.24 -2.14
N ARG A 243 -6.53 -10.37 -0.83
CA ARG A 243 -5.78 -9.42 -0.01
C ARG A 243 -4.32 -9.86 0.01
N ALA A 244 -3.40 -8.94 -0.26
CA ALA A 244 -1.97 -9.22 -0.35
C ALA A 244 -1.22 -8.63 0.85
N TRP A 245 -0.28 -9.39 1.42
CA TRP A 245 0.69 -8.85 2.36
C TRP A 245 1.60 -7.86 1.64
N VAL A 246 1.71 -6.66 2.16
CA VAL A 246 2.67 -5.65 1.73
C VAL A 246 3.85 -5.68 2.68
N ALA A 247 5.07 -5.64 2.14
CA ALA A 247 6.26 -5.87 2.94
C ALA A 247 7.42 -4.93 2.57
N VAL A 248 8.22 -4.58 3.59
CA VAL A 248 9.58 -4.14 3.35
C VAL A 248 10.37 -5.31 2.79
N THR A 249 11.04 -5.06 1.67
CA THR A 249 11.69 -6.08 0.86
C THR A 249 13.20 -5.90 0.91
N THR A 250 13.92 -6.97 1.15
CA THR A 250 15.39 -6.99 1.18
C THR A 250 15.96 -8.10 0.30
N LYS A 251 17.25 -8.06 0.01
CA LYS A 251 17.93 -9.05 -0.82
C LYS A 251 17.84 -10.43 -0.18
N LYS A 252 17.51 -11.45 -0.97
CA LYS A 252 17.37 -12.84 -0.53
C LYS A 252 18.61 -13.31 0.21
N GLY A 253 18.39 -13.89 1.40
CA GLY A 253 19.43 -14.54 2.19
C GLY A 253 20.45 -13.62 2.85
N ASN A 254 20.24 -12.29 2.85
CA ASN A 254 21.15 -11.38 3.54
C ASN A 254 20.95 -11.34 5.07
N GLY A 255 19.90 -12.00 5.59
CA GLY A 255 19.62 -12.13 7.01
C GLY A 255 18.96 -10.91 7.67
N LEU A 256 18.66 -9.83 6.92
CA LEU A 256 18.12 -8.60 7.50
C LEU A 256 16.62 -8.70 7.87
N ALA A 257 15.86 -9.56 7.21
CA ALA A 257 14.40 -9.64 7.40
C ALA A 257 13.93 -9.85 8.85
N PRO A 258 14.60 -10.66 9.71
CA PRO A 258 14.23 -10.77 11.13
C PRO A 258 14.40 -9.46 11.89
N ALA A 259 15.45 -8.67 11.62
CA ALA A 259 15.65 -7.37 12.25
C ALA A 259 14.55 -6.37 11.84
N LEU A 260 14.16 -6.37 10.56
CA LEU A 260 13.06 -5.56 10.04
C LEU A 260 11.74 -5.95 10.69
N GLN A 261 11.47 -7.25 10.83
CA GLN A 261 10.28 -7.76 11.54
C GLN A 261 10.25 -7.30 12.99
N ALA A 262 11.36 -7.44 13.71
CA ALA A 262 11.44 -7.04 15.11
C ALA A 262 11.23 -5.53 15.29
N ALA A 263 11.79 -4.72 14.39
CA ALA A 263 11.59 -3.27 14.34
C ALA A 263 10.11 -2.91 14.08
N LEU A 264 9.47 -3.54 13.10
CA LEU A 264 8.04 -3.34 12.82
C LEU A 264 7.17 -3.74 14.02
N ASN A 265 7.43 -4.89 14.64
CA ASN A 265 6.68 -5.32 15.81
C ASN A 265 6.85 -4.37 17.01
N SER A 266 8.03 -3.77 17.17
CA SER A 266 8.28 -2.76 18.20
C SER A 266 7.41 -1.51 17.98
N VAL A 267 7.32 -0.98 16.77
CA VAL A 267 6.51 0.22 16.47
C VAL A 267 5.01 -0.07 16.42
N ILE A 268 4.60 -1.30 16.11
CA ILE A 268 3.22 -1.75 16.25
C ILE A 268 2.83 -1.77 17.73
N ALA A 269 3.65 -2.37 18.59
CA ALA A 269 3.40 -2.41 20.02
C ALA A 269 3.47 -1.02 20.69
N GLY A 270 4.32 -0.15 20.18
CA GLY A 270 4.49 1.23 20.69
C GLY A 270 3.41 2.22 20.24
N GLY A 271 2.55 1.86 19.28
CA GLY A 271 1.45 2.71 18.79
C GLY A 271 1.85 3.69 17.68
N GLN A 272 3.14 3.86 17.35
CA GLN A 272 3.59 4.78 16.29
C GLN A 272 3.11 4.32 14.91
N TYR A 273 3.09 3.01 14.68
CA TYR A 273 2.56 2.42 13.46
C TYR A 273 1.09 2.80 13.23
N GLN A 274 0.24 2.70 14.26
CA GLN A 274 -1.17 3.07 14.19
C GLN A 274 -1.36 4.56 13.93
N GLN A 275 -0.47 5.41 14.47
CA GLN A 275 -0.47 6.86 14.18
C GLN A 275 -0.18 7.14 12.70
N VAL A 276 0.77 6.42 12.09
CA VAL A 276 1.05 6.53 10.65
C VAL A 276 -0.17 6.10 9.83
N LEU A 277 -0.76 4.94 10.12
CA LEU A 277 -1.93 4.47 9.38
C LEU A 277 -3.12 5.44 9.52
N ALA A 278 -3.35 5.97 10.71
CA ALA A 278 -4.42 6.95 10.95
C ALA A 278 -4.18 8.25 10.18
N ARG A 279 -2.94 8.74 10.15
CA ARG A 279 -2.53 9.92 9.38
C ARG A 279 -2.87 9.80 7.90
N TRP A 280 -2.66 8.61 7.33
CA TRP A 280 -2.80 8.37 5.91
C TRP A 280 -4.12 7.69 5.51
N GLY A 281 -5.01 7.41 6.48
CA GLY A 281 -6.33 6.80 6.23
C GLY A 281 -6.25 5.32 5.83
N GLU A 282 -5.23 4.60 6.32
CA GLU A 282 -4.95 3.19 5.98
C GLU A 282 -5.19 2.23 7.16
N GLN A 283 -6.00 2.62 8.14
CA GLN A 283 -6.24 1.81 9.36
C GLN A 283 -6.76 0.41 9.03
N ASP A 284 -7.61 0.29 8.01
CA ASP A 284 -8.21 -0.97 7.57
C ASP A 284 -7.20 -1.93 6.92
N GLU A 285 -6.05 -1.42 6.51
CA GLU A 285 -4.94 -2.18 5.94
C GLU A 285 -3.88 -2.55 6.98
N GLY A 286 -4.08 -2.13 8.24
CA GLY A 286 -3.20 -2.42 9.35
C GLY A 286 -3.10 -3.90 9.67
N ILE A 287 -1.94 -4.30 10.23
CA ILE A 287 -1.66 -5.65 10.71
C ILE A 287 -1.34 -5.65 12.20
N ALA A 288 -1.71 -6.71 12.88
CA ALA A 288 -1.43 -6.86 14.31
C ALA A 288 0.03 -7.25 14.58
N GLN A 289 0.68 -7.91 13.62
CA GLN A 289 2.05 -8.40 13.75
C GLN A 289 2.71 -8.54 12.39
N SER A 290 3.97 -8.12 12.29
CA SER A 290 4.83 -8.36 11.13
C SER A 290 5.23 -9.83 11.03
N GLN A 291 5.33 -10.36 9.81
CA GLN A 291 5.75 -11.72 9.50
C GLN A 291 6.89 -11.71 8.49
N VAL A 292 7.86 -12.60 8.69
CA VAL A 292 8.93 -12.84 7.71
C VAL A 292 8.47 -13.88 6.71
N ASN A 293 8.53 -13.56 5.41
CA ASN A 293 8.22 -14.47 4.31
C ASN A 293 6.90 -15.25 4.46
N PRO A 294 5.77 -14.64 4.81
CA PRO A 294 4.50 -15.36 4.90
C PRO A 294 4.12 -15.99 3.56
N PRO A 295 3.10 -16.86 3.52
CA PRO A 295 2.55 -17.31 2.26
C PRO A 295 2.22 -16.13 1.35
N GLY A 296 2.74 -16.14 0.15
CA GLY A 296 2.56 -15.10 -0.85
C GLY A 296 1.39 -15.41 -1.77
N VAL A 297 0.97 -14.40 -2.54
CA VAL A 297 -0.05 -14.60 -3.57
C VAL A 297 0.51 -15.50 -4.68
N VAL A 298 -0.34 -16.42 -5.16
CA VAL A 298 -0.12 -17.29 -6.33
C VAL A 298 -1.16 -16.94 -7.39
N TYR A 299 -0.78 -16.95 -8.70
CA TYR A 299 -1.62 -16.55 -9.83
C TYR A 299 -1.85 -17.66 -10.85
#